data_0a8a9926f11f552f9ea68e6665909178
#
_entry.id   0a8a9926f11f552f9ea68e6665909178
#
_cell.length_a   1.000
_cell.length_b   1.000
_cell.length_c   1.000
_cell.angle_alpha   90.00
_cell.angle_beta   90.00
_cell.angle_gamma   90.00
#
_symmetry.space_group_name_H-M   'P 1'
#
loop_
_entity.id
_entity.type
_entity.pdbx_description
1 polymer ?
#
loop_
_entity_poly.entity_id
_entity_poly.type
_entity_poly.pdbx_seq_one_letter_code
_entity_poly.pdbx_strand_id
1 'polypeptide(L)'
;MITRFGSLYAGHVDLDNIGFEGTPVNERWLSDEHLATVLDKAEAIVTTMDRLGYSTFWTAEHRFQREGYECIPNLLLHFVHLAHLTKNVKFGCGFNVAPMWHPLRLAEDFAVADRLTGGRIIFGVGRGYHSRECEVLGAPSTAIDNEANR
;
A
#
# COMPACT_ATOMS: atom_id res chain seq x y z
N MET A 1 3.61 23.46 -18.04
CA MET A 1 3.97 22.13 -18.56
C MET A 1 4.05 21.15 -17.39
N ILE A 2 3.40 19.99 -17.48
CA ILE A 2 3.50 18.94 -16.45
C ILE A 2 4.87 18.28 -16.61
N THR A 3 5.66 18.25 -15.52
CA THR A 3 7.03 17.71 -15.55
C THR A 3 7.26 16.57 -14.57
N ARG A 4 6.23 16.21 -13.77
CA ARG A 4 6.31 15.13 -12.78
C ARG A 4 5.10 14.21 -12.95
N PHE A 5 5.38 12.92 -13.04
CA PHE A 5 4.38 11.87 -13.17
C PHE A 5 4.58 10.86 -12.06
N GLY A 6 3.51 10.42 -11.44
CA GLY A 6 3.47 9.33 -10.49
C GLY A 6 2.47 8.28 -10.93
N SER A 7 2.55 7.10 -10.34
CA SER A 7 1.55 6.04 -10.50
C SER A 7 1.16 5.50 -9.14
N LEU A 8 -0.10 5.16 -8.97
CA LEU A 8 -0.62 4.44 -7.81
C LEU A 8 -0.77 2.96 -8.17
N TYR A 9 -0.19 2.12 -7.34
CA TYR A 9 -0.42 0.69 -7.33
C TYR A 9 -1.04 0.30 -6.00
N ALA A 10 -2.28 -0.14 -6.01
CA ALA A 10 -3.01 -0.46 -4.78
C ALA A 10 -2.57 -1.78 -4.12
N GLY A 11 -1.73 -2.58 -4.78
CA GLY A 11 -1.29 -3.87 -4.24
C GLY A 11 -2.29 -4.99 -4.50
N HIS A 12 -2.88 -5.04 -5.68
CA HIS A 12 -3.81 -6.10 -6.08
C HIS A 12 -3.12 -7.21 -6.88
N VAL A 13 -3.59 -8.45 -6.71
CA VAL A 13 -3.23 -9.58 -7.57
C VAL A 13 -3.79 -9.40 -8.97
N ASP A 14 -3.39 -10.27 -9.92
CA ASP A 14 -4.07 -10.31 -11.21
C ASP A 14 -5.50 -10.81 -11.02
N LEU A 15 -6.42 -9.99 -11.46
CA LEU A 15 -7.84 -10.16 -11.21
C LEU A 15 -8.56 -10.72 -12.44
N ASP A 16 -8.13 -11.89 -12.92
CA ASP A 16 -8.77 -12.56 -14.04
C ASP A 16 -10.24 -12.89 -13.74
N ASN A 17 -11.12 -12.51 -14.64
CA ASN A 17 -12.57 -12.80 -14.60
C ASN A 17 -13.34 -12.22 -13.42
N ILE A 18 -12.87 -11.15 -12.80
CA ILE A 18 -13.62 -10.50 -11.73
C ILE A 18 -14.82 -9.75 -12.32
N GLY A 19 -16.00 -10.12 -11.85
CA GLY A 19 -17.24 -9.41 -12.14
C GLY A 19 -17.94 -9.83 -13.43
N PHE A 20 -17.45 -10.80 -14.20
CA PHE A 20 -18.09 -11.20 -15.44
C PHE A 20 -18.84 -12.52 -15.36
N GLU A 21 -18.24 -13.62 -14.94
CA GLU A 21 -18.88 -14.94 -14.87
C GLU A 21 -18.43 -15.73 -13.64
N GLY A 22 -17.85 -15.04 -12.68
CA GLY A 22 -17.18 -15.69 -11.57
C GLY A 22 -17.83 -15.51 -10.23
N THR A 23 -17.21 -16.12 -9.26
CA THR A 23 -17.47 -15.93 -7.84
C THR A 23 -17.42 -14.44 -7.51
N PRO A 24 -18.39 -13.91 -6.77
CA PRO A 24 -18.32 -12.53 -6.25
C PRO A 24 -16.97 -12.28 -5.60
N VAL A 25 -16.43 -11.11 -5.83
CA VAL A 25 -15.07 -10.79 -5.44
C VAL A 25 -14.82 -10.98 -3.94
N ASN A 26 -15.77 -10.60 -3.11
CA ASN A 26 -15.74 -10.76 -1.65
C ASN A 26 -15.81 -12.21 -1.16
N GLU A 27 -16.10 -13.18 -2.03
CA GLU A 27 -16.13 -14.60 -1.74
C GLU A 27 -14.86 -15.33 -2.19
N ARG A 28 -13.91 -14.63 -2.81
CA ARG A 28 -12.65 -15.24 -3.22
C ARG A 28 -11.75 -15.48 -2.01
N TRP A 29 -11.05 -16.61 -2.07
CA TRP A 29 -10.09 -16.98 -1.04
C TRP A 29 -8.81 -17.45 -1.73
N LEU A 30 -7.84 -16.57 -1.82
CA LEU A 30 -6.58 -16.84 -2.50
C LEU A 30 -5.54 -17.42 -1.55
N SER A 31 -4.61 -18.21 -2.09
CA SER A 31 -3.47 -18.72 -1.31
C SER A 31 -2.50 -17.61 -0.94
N ASP A 32 -1.70 -17.85 0.08
CA ASP A 32 -0.69 -16.88 0.53
C ASP A 32 0.36 -16.65 -0.57
N GLU A 33 0.73 -17.67 -1.34
CA GLU A 33 1.65 -17.56 -2.48
C GLU A 33 1.06 -16.66 -3.57
N HIS A 34 -0.24 -16.80 -3.85
CA HIS A 34 -0.90 -15.94 -4.83
C HIS A 34 -0.96 -14.49 -4.34
N LEU A 35 -1.30 -14.26 -3.08
CA LEU A 35 -1.31 -12.92 -2.49
C LEU A 35 0.09 -12.28 -2.49
N ALA A 36 1.14 -13.06 -2.29
CA ALA A 36 2.52 -12.57 -2.30
C ALA A 36 2.97 -12.02 -3.66
N THR A 37 2.35 -12.45 -4.77
CA THR A 37 2.68 -11.95 -6.11
C THR A 37 2.52 -10.45 -6.28
N VAL A 38 1.78 -9.78 -5.39
CA VAL A 38 1.69 -8.30 -5.40
C VAL A 38 3.03 -7.62 -5.15
N LEU A 39 3.94 -8.26 -4.43
CA LEU A 39 5.27 -7.74 -4.16
C LEU A 39 6.15 -7.80 -5.41
N ASP A 40 6.16 -8.93 -6.11
CA ASP A 40 6.90 -9.10 -7.37
C ASP A 40 6.39 -8.12 -8.44
N LYS A 41 5.08 -7.94 -8.49
CA LYS A 41 4.44 -6.98 -9.39
C LYS A 41 4.83 -5.54 -9.07
N ALA A 42 4.92 -5.18 -7.79
CA ALA A 42 5.39 -3.86 -7.38
C ALA A 42 6.83 -3.62 -7.77
N GLU A 43 7.72 -4.63 -7.65
CA GLU A 43 9.11 -4.55 -8.10
C GLU A 43 9.21 -4.29 -9.61
N ALA A 44 8.45 -5.05 -10.41
CA ALA A 44 8.42 -4.88 -11.85
C ALA A 44 7.92 -3.50 -12.28
N ILE A 45 6.87 -2.99 -11.61
CA ILE A 45 6.31 -1.67 -11.87
C ILE A 45 7.34 -0.59 -11.51
N VAL A 46 7.86 -0.60 -10.27
CA VAL A 46 8.70 0.48 -9.78
C VAL A 46 10.05 0.56 -10.50
N THR A 47 10.67 -0.58 -10.82
CA THR A 47 11.91 -0.60 -11.61
C THR A 47 11.70 -0.05 -13.02
N THR A 48 10.55 -0.36 -13.62
CA THR A 48 10.16 0.22 -14.90
C THR A 48 9.93 1.73 -14.79
N MET A 49 9.24 2.18 -13.74
CA MET A 49 8.99 3.60 -13.48
C MET A 49 10.30 4.37 -13.28
N ASP A 50 11.23 3.84 -12.50
CA ASP A 50 12.54 4.48 -12.25
C ASP A 50 13.33 4.64 -13.55
N ARG A 51 13.36 3.59 -14.38
CA ARG A 51 14.00 3.61 -15.71
C ARG A 51 13.37 4.59 -16.68
N LEU A 52 12.06 4.79 -16.60
CA LEU A 52 11.31 5.72 -17.47
C LEU A 52 11.26 7.15 -16.93
N GLY A 53 11.84 7.43 -15.75
CA GLY A 53 11.91 8.76 -15.16
C GLY A 53 10.62 9.23 -14.48
N TYR A 54 9.77 8.32 -14.03
CA TYR A 54 8.63 8.66 -13.17
C TYR A 54 9.14 9.23 -11.83
N SER A 55 8.41 10.18 -11.29
CA SER A 55 8.82 10.88 -10.08
C SER A 55 8.44 10.13 -8.81
N THR A 56 7.31 9.45 -8.78
CA THR A 56 6.78 8.87 -7.54
C THR A 56 5.96 7.61 -7.80
N PHE A 57 6.28 6.57 -7.06
CA PHE A 57 5.46 5.36 -6.90
C PHE A 57 4.64 5.49 -5.63
N TRP A 58 3.32 5.40 -5.76
CA TRP A 58 2.37 5.46 -4.65
C TRP A 58 1.79 4.08 -4.40
N THR A 59 1.61 3.72 -3.13
CA THR A 59 0.86 2.52 -2.77
C THR A 59 0.09 2.71 -1.47
N ALA A 60 -0.97 1.91 -1.29
CA ALA A 60 -1.87 1.97 -0.14
C ALA A 60 -1.52 0.91 0.90
N GLU A 61 -1.79 1.21 2.18
CA GLU A 61 -1.66 0.27 3.29
C GLU A 61 -2.98 -0.44 3.51
N HIS A 62 -3.02 -1.76 3.22
CA HIS A 62 -4.19 -2.59 3.48
C HIS A 62 -3.78 -4.00 3.88
N ARG A 63 -4.65 -4.68 4.63
CA ARG A 63 -4.43 -6.03 5.15
C ARG A 63 -5.74 -6.80 5.28
N PHE A 64 -5.61 -8.12 5.51
CA PHE A 64 -6.75 -9.03 5.65
C PHE A 64 -7.64 -9.16 4.40
N GLN A 65 -7.06 -8.89 3.23
CA GLN A 65 -7.74 -8.88 1.93
C GLN A 65 -7.46 -10.18 1.18
N ARG A 66 -8.02 -11.30 1.68
CA ARG A 66 -7.87 -12.62 1.06
C ARG A 66 -8.45 -12.70 -0.34
N GLU A 67 -9.25 -11.75 -0.68
CA GLU A 67 -9.85 -11.57 -2.00
C GLU A 67 -8.85 -11.11 -3.06
N GLY A 68 -7.66 -10.64 -2.65
CA GLY A 68 -6.58 -10.23 -3.53
C GLY A 68 -6.59 -8.75 -3.93
N TYR A 69 -7.34 -7.92 -3.23
CA TYR A 69 -7.24 -6.46 -3.34
C TYR A 69 -6.26 -5.93 -2.30
N GLU A 70 -5.54 -4.88 -2.60
CA GLU A 70 -4.81 -4.05 -1.65
C GLU A 70 -4.08 -4.86 -0.55
N CYS A 71 -3.15 -5.74 -0.98
CA CYS A 71 -2.52 -6.75 -0.12
C CYS A 71 -1.14 -6.34 0.42
N ILE A 72 -0.85 -5.04 0.55
CA ILE A 72 0.44 -4.55 1.08
C ILE A 72 0.24 -4.03 2.51
N PRO A 73 0.60 -4.80 3.54
CA PRO A 73 0.28 -4.46 4.93
C PRO A 73 1.28 -3.52 5.59
N ASN A 74 2.47 -3.32 5.02
CA ASN A 74 3.51 -2.45 5.59
C ASN A 74 4.26 -1.72 4.48
N LEU A 75 3.93 -0.44 4.30
CA LEU A 75 4.51 0.39 3.24
C LEU A 75 5.99 0.67 3.47
N LEU A 76 6.41 0.91 4.71
CA LEU A 76 7.78 1.33 4.99
C LEU A 76 8.78 0.22 4.75
N LEU A 77 8.50 -1.01 5.19
CA LEU A 77 9.32 -2.17 4.87
C LEU A 77 9.39 -2.42 3.38
N HIS A 78 8.25 -2.32 2.70
CA HIS A 78 8.16 -2.47 1.26
C HIS A 78 9.00 -1.42 0.53
N PHE A 79 8.91 -0.15 0.92
CA PHE A 79 9.67 0.94 0.30
C PHE A 79 11.18 0.82 0.53
N VAL A 80 11.62 0.38 1.71
CA VAL A 80 13.04 0.12 1.97
C VAL A 80 13.56 -0.96 1.02
N HIS A 81 12.79 -2.01 0.80
CA HIS A 81 13.14 -3.06 -0.17
C HIS A 81 13.21 -2.49 -1.61
N LEU A 82 12.17 -1.83 -2.07
CA LEU A 82 12.11 -1.26 -3.42
C LEU A 82 13.18 -0.19 -3.67
N ALA A 83 13.60 0.51 -2.63
CA ALA A 83 14.65 1.51 -2.73
C ALA A 83 16.01 0.93 -3.11
N HIS A 84 16.28 -0.34 -2.79
CA HIS A 84 17.50 -1.03 -3.20
C HIS A 84 17.49 -1.40 -4.70
N LEU A 85 16.31 -1.50 -5.29
CA LEU A 85 16.12 -1.85 -6.71
C LEU A 85 16.07 -0.62 -7.63
N THR A 86 16.02 0.59 -7.05
CA THR A 86 15.78 1.85 -7.78
C THR A 86 16.76 2.94 -7.34
N LYS A 87 16.85 4.02 -8.13
CA LYS A 87 17.80 5.13 -7.86
C LYS A 87 17.13 6.47 -7.60
N ASN A 88 16.05 6.79 -8.31
CA ASN A 88 15.52 8.16 -8.37
C ASN A 88 14.06 8.27 -7.90
N VAL A 89 13.24 7.27 -8.19
CA VAL A 89 11.81 7.29 -7.86
C VAL A 89 11.60 7.45 -6.36
N LYS A 90 10.64 8.30 -5.99
CA LYS A 90 10.19 8.47 -4.60
C LYS A 90 9.06 7.52 -4.29
N PHE A 91 8.85 7.25 -3.01
CA PHE A 91 7.86 6.33 -2.50
C PHE A 91 6.84 7.09 -1.66
N GLY A 92 5.61 7.10 -2.10
CA GLY A 92 4.52 7.81 -1.44
C GLY A 92 3.54 6.86 -0.76
N CYS A 93 3.26 7.10 0.53
CA CYS A 93 2.18 6.41 1.22
C CYS A 93 0.83 7.01 0.79
N GLY A 94 0.02 6.22 0.18
CA GLY A 94 -1.26 6.68 -0.31
C GLY A 94 -2.48 5.86 0.17
N PHE A 95 -2.67 5.64 1.47
CA PHE A 95 -2.01 6.27 2.61
C PHE A 95 -1.49 5.24 3.62
N ASN A 96 -0.63 5.67 4.56
CA ASN A 96 -0.40 4.92 5.79
C ASN A 96 -1.54 5.21 6.77
N VAL A 97 -2.16 4.18 7.32
CA VAL A 97 -3.38 4.32 8.14
C VAL A 97 -3.00 4.61 9.59
N ALA A 98 -2.77 5.90 9.90
CA ALA A 98 -2.20 6.34 11.18
C ALA A 98 -2.90 5.81 12.44
N PRO A 99 -4.25 5.70 12.53
CA PRO A 99 -4.92 5.16 13.73
C PRO A 99 -4.60 3.71 14.07
N MET A 100 -4.04 2.95 13.13
CA MET A 100 -3.64 1.54 13.33
C MET A 100 -2.22 1.41 13.92
N TRP A 101 -1.53 2.53 14.14
CA TRP A 101 -0.16 2.56 14.60
C TRP A 101 -0.03 3.27 15.94
N HIS A 102 0.89 2.80 16.76
CA HIS A 102 1.33 3.60 17.90
C HIS A 102 2.10 4.81 17.37
N PRO A 103 1.74 6.06 17.72
CA PRO A 103 2.26 7.26 17.06
C PRO A 103 3.78 7.42 17.15
N LEU A 104 4.37 7.06 18.29
CA LEU A 104 5.83 7.10 18.46
C LEU A 104 6.52 6.09 17.53
N ARG A 105 5.98 4.86 17.45
CA ARG A 105 6.57 3.83 16.57
C ARG A 105 6.45 4.22 15.11
N LEU A 106 5.31 4.78 14.70
CA LEU A 106 5.15 5.28 13.34
C LEU A 106 6.17 6.36 12.99
N ALA A 107 6.41 7.29 13.91
CA ALA A 107 7.42 8.35 13.72
C ALA A 107 8.84 7.79 13.62
N GLU A 108 9.21 6.83 14.47
CA GLU A 108 10.52 6.16 14.42
C GLU A 108 10.70 5.39 13.10
N ASP A 109 9.71 4.60 12.71
CA ASP A 109 9.77 3.77 11.51
C ASP A 109 9.89 4.64 10.24
N PHE A 110 9.15 5.75 10.17
CA PHE A 110 9.30 6.72 9.08
C PHE A 110 10.68 7.35 9.04
N ALA A 111 11.21 7.79 10.18
CA ALA A 111 12.54 8.40 10.24
C ALA A 111 13.63 7.43 9.78
N VAL A 112 13.56 6.17 10.20
CA VAL A 112 14.50 5.12 9.79
C VAL A 112 14.33 4.80 8.31
N ALA A 113 13.11 4.59 7.84
CA ALA A 113 12.84 4.29 6.44
C ALA A 113 13.31 5.42 5.51
N ASP A 114 13.04 6.68 5.87
CA ASP A 114 13.51 7.82 5.09
C ASP A 114 15.04 7.86 5.00
N ARG A 115 15.73 7.61 6.12
CA ARG A 115 17.19 7.52 6.13
C ARG A 115 17.72 6.39 5.26
N LEU A 116 17.13 5.19 5.36
CA LEU A 116 17.55 4.01 4.59
C LEU A 116 17.28 4.17 3.09
N THR A 117 16.25 4.90 2.72
CA THR A 117 15.91 5.18 1.31
C THR A 117 16.61 6.40 0.73
N GLY A 118 17.43 7.11 1.53
CA GLY A 118 18.13 8.33 1.09
C GLY A 118 17.21 9.53 0.87
N GLY A 119 16.19 9.72 1.71
CA GLY A 119 15.26 10.86 1.63
C GLY A 119 14.21 10.71 0.52
N ARG A 120 13.87 9.48 0.16
CA ARG A 120 12.91 9.21 -0.93
C ARG A 120 11.49 8.89 -0.46
N ILE A 121 11.20 8.95 0.85
CA ILE A 121 9.85 8.70 1.39
C ILE A 121 9.01 9.97 1.34
N ILE A 122 7.76 9.84 0.93
CA ILE A 122 6.74 10.87 1.03
C ILE A 122 5.73 10.42 2.08
N PHE A 123 5.68 11.14 3.20
CA PHE A 123 4.79 10.85 4.31
C PHE A 123 3.35 11.19 3.95
N GLY A 124 2.55 10.18 3.70
CA GLY A 124 1.11 10.31 3.47
C GLY A 124 0.34 9.51 4.51
N VAL A 125 -0.55 10.17 5.24
CA VAL A 125 -1.35 9.54 6.29
C VAL A 125 -2.83 9.71 6.04
N GLY A 126 -3.58 8.67 6.36
CA GLY A 126 -5.02 8.65 6.32
C GLY A 126 -5.61 8.10 7.61
N ARG A 127 -6.92 8.29 7.79
CA ARG A 127 -7.64 7.75 8.95
C ARG A 127 -8.01 6.27 8.82
N GLY A 128 -7.97 5.73 7.59
CA GLY A 128 -8.54 4.42 7.29
C GLY A 128 -10.08 4.46 7.13
N TYR A 129 -10.61 3.39 6.55
CA TYR A 129 -12.05 3.23 6.30
C TYR A 129 -12.50 1.77 6.34
N HIS A 130 -11.59 0.80 6.30
CA HIS A 130 -11.94 -0.61 6.37
C HIS A 130 -12.21 -1.03 7.82
N SER A 131 -13.49 -1.34 8.12
CA SER A 131 -13.89 -1.82 9.44
C SER A 131 -13.12 -3.09 9.86
N ARG A 132 -12.95 -4.04 8.95
CA ARG A 132 -12.18 -5.26 9.17
C ARG A 132 -10.77 -5.00 9.73
N GLU A 133 -10.08 -4.01 9.19
CA GLU A 133 -8.73 -3.65 9.63
C GLU A 133 -8.74 -2.95 10.99
N CYS A 134 -9.64 -1.98 11.14
CA CYS A 134 -9.78 -1.20 12.37
C CYS A 134 -10.17 -2.08 13.57
N GLU A 135 -11.10 -3.00 13.40
CA GLU A 135 -11.56 -3.92 14.44
C GLU A 135 -10.44 -4.87 14.90
N VAL A 136 -9.73 -5.48 13.96
CA VAL A 136 -8.66 -6.44 14.28
C VAL A 136 -7.48 -5.77 14.95
N LEU A 137 -7.13 -4.55 14.56
CA LEU A 137 -5.99 -3.80 15.11
C LEU A 137 -6.35 -2.93 16.32
N GLY A 138 -7.62 -2.95 16.75
CA GLY A 138 -8.07 -2.17 17.90
C GLY A 138 -7.95 -0.66 17.70
N ALA A 139 -8.08 -0.20 16.46
CA ALA A 139 -8.06 1.22 16.14
C ALA A 139 -9.25 1.93 16.82
N PRO A 140 -9.10 3.19 17.27
CA PRO A 140 -10.19 3.93 17.89
C PRO A 140 -11.43 3.99 17.01
N SER A 141 -12.61 3.91 17.60
CA SER A 141 -13.91 3.93 16.92
C SER A 141 -14.13 5.16 16.04
N THR A 142 -13.44 6.25 16.32
CA THR A 142 -13.42 7.46 15.47
C THR A 142 -12.91 7.22 14.04
N ALA A 143 -12.22 6.12 13.80
CA ALA A 143 -11.84 5.68 12.46
C ALA A 143 -13.03 5.03 11.73
N ILE A 144 -14.01 4.50 12.47
CA ILE A 144 -15.14 3.69 11.99
C ILE A 144 -16.44 4.52 11.91
N ASP A 145 -16.62 5.51 12.79
CA ASP A 145 -17.85 6.28 12.93
C ASP A 145 -18.08 7.27 11.78
N ASN A 146 -18.32 6.71 10.61
CA ASN A 146 -19.05 7.42 9.56
C ASN A 146 -20.20 6.52 9.09
N GLU A 147 -21.40 6.85 9.48
CA GLU A 147 -22.64 6.22 8.98
C GLU A 147 -22.73 6.21 7.43
N ALA A 148 -21.94 7.04 6.76
CA ALA A 148 -21.83 7.10 5.30
C ALA A 148 -21.08 5.92 4.66
N ASN A 149 -20.46 5.04 5.46
CA ASN A 149 -19.69 3.88 4.96
C ASN A 149 -20.28 2.53 5.41
N ARG A 150 -21.56 2.51 5.81
CA ARG A 150 -22.33 1.29 6.08
C ARG A 150 -23.15 0.88 4.88
#